data_1721b1fcce4bf7b8bad8cbfb3ad02f7e
#
_entry.id   1721b1fcce4bf7b8bad8cbfb3ad02f7e
#
_cell.length_a   1.000
_cell.length_b   1.000
_cell.length_c   1.000
_cell.angle_alpha   90.00
_cell.angle_beta   90.00
_cell.angle_gamma   90.00
#
_symmetry.space_group_name_H-M   'P 1'
#
loop_
_entity.id
_entity.type
_entity.pdbx_description
1 polymer ?
#
loop_
_entity_poly.entity_id
_entity_poly.type
_entity_poly.pdbx_seq_one_letter_code
_entity_poly.pdbx_strand_id
1 'polypeptide(L)'
;MSKKSIIVFEGIEGTGKSYHINKVANYLKKKRINFIQIREPGGSINSEKIRKLILNNKSTFNKYTDLLLYLSARSENVELIKRNMGKKIILIDRFVDSTVAYQHYGMGINLEFIEYINVFLLK
;
A
#
# COMPACT_ATOMS: atom_id res chain seq x y z
N MET A 1 -27.04 -5.44 2.53
CA MET A 1 -25.71 -5.90 2.03
C MET A 1 -24.63 -5.30 2.90
N SER A 2 -23.79 -6.10 3.53
CA SER A 2 -22.65 -5.56 4.27
C SER A 2 -21.65 -4.94 3.27
N LYS A 3 -21.39 -3.67 3.45
CA LYS A 3 -20.41 -2.93 2.66
C LYS A 3 -19.03 -3.53 2.98
N LYS A 4 -18.44 -4.28 2.08
CA LYS A 4 -17.12 -4.88 2.30
C LYS A 4 -16.07 -3.78 2.37
N SER A 5 -15.25 -3.82 3.41
CA SER A 5 -14.39 -2.71 3.83
C SER A 5 -12.96 -2.87 3.33
N ILE A 6 -12.28 -1.74 3.19
CA ILE A 6 -10.83 -1.67 3.08
C ILE A 6 -10.29 -1.43 4.49
N ILE A 7 -9.32 -2.23 4.91
CA ILE A 7 -8.65 -2.13 6.21
C ILE A 7 -7.17 -1.90 5.96
N VAL A 8 -6.67 -0.75 6.38
CA VAL A 8 -5.28 -0.36 6.22
C VAL A 8 -4.53 -0.54 7.53
N PHE A 9 -3.36 -1.14 7.47
CA PHE A 9 -2.45 -1.29 8.59
C PHE A 9 -1.24 -0.39 8.38
N GLU A 10 -1.06 0.58 9.24
CA GLU A 10 0.06 1.51 9.22
C GLU A 10 0.96 1.29 10.45
N GLY A 11 2.24 1.56 10.28
CA GLY A 11 3.23 1.45 11.35
C GLY A 11 4.64 1.22 10.81
N ILE A 12 5.62 1.59 11.62
CA ILE A 12 7.03 1.34 11.34
C ILE A 12 7.38 -0.14 11.57
N GLU A 13 8.59 -0.54 11.18
CA GLU A 13 9.09 -1.88 11.48
C GLU A 13 9.15 -2.13 13.00
N GLY A 14 8.89 -3.38 13.41
CA GLY A 14 8.92 -3.80 14.80
C GLY A 14 7.67 -3.45 15.63
N THR A 15 6.65 -2.83 15.03
CA THR A 15 5.38 -2.49 15.74
C THR A 15 4.39 -3.66 15.83
N GLY A 16 4.73 -4.81 15.25
CA GLY A 16 3.82 -5.97 15.19
C GLY A 16 2.78 -5.91 14.06
N LYS A 17 2.94 -5.02 13.10
CA LYS A 17 2.00 -4.83 11.98
C LYS A 17 1.74 -6.14 11.21
N SER A 18 2.79 -6.84 10.80
CA SER A 18 2.68 -8.13 10.09
C SER A 18 1.97 -9.20 10.92
N TYR A 19 2.21 -9.22 12.22
CA TYR A 19 1.52 -10.12 13.15
C TYR A 19 0.02 -9.85 13.16
N HIS A 20 -0.39 -8.59 13.27
CA HIS A 20 -1.81 -8.22 13.30
C HIS A 20 -2.52 -8.49 11.97
N ILE A 21 -1.89 -8.18 10.84
CA ILE A 21 -2.44 -8.49 9.51
C ILE A 21 -2.68 -10.00 9.38
N ASN A 22 -1.71 -10.82 9.76
CA ASN A 22 -1.85 -12.28 9.70
C ASN A 22 -2.94 -12.80 10.62
N LYS A 23 -3.11 -12.23 11.80
CA LYS A 23 -4.21 -12.58 12.73
C LYS A 23 -5.57 -12.26 12.12
N VAL A 24 -5.74 -11.09 11.52
CA VAL A 24 -6.98 -10.70 10.83
C VAL A 24 -7.25 -11.61 9.63
N ALA A 25 -6.24 -11.87 8.80
CA ALA A 25 -6.35 -12.77 7.66
C ALA A 25 -6.79 -14.19 8.09
N ASN A 26 -6.18 -14.73 9.13
CA ASN A 26 -6.55 -16.04 9.68
C ASN A 26 -7.98 -16.07 10.25
N TYR A 27 -8.40 -14.99 10.91
CA TYR A 27 -9.77 -14.85 11.38
C TYR A 27 -10.78 -14.87 10.22
N LEU A 28 -10.52 -14.07 9.17
CA LEU A 28 -11.38 -14.03 7.99
C LEU A 28 -11.47 -15.40 7.30
N LYS A 29 -10.34 -16.10 7.20
CA LYS A 29 -10.27 -17.48 6.67
C LYS A 29 -11.15 -18.43 7.46
N LYS A 30 -11.04 -18.43 8.79
CA LYS A 30 -11.85 -19.27 9.68
C LYS A 30 -13.34 -18.98 9.54
N LYS A 31 -13.69 -17.72 9.32
CA LYS A 31 -15.09 -17.29 9.10
C LYS A 31 -15.57 -17.49 7.65
N ARG A 32 -14.72 -18.01 6.75
CA ARG A 32 -15.02 -18.18 5.33
C ARG A 32 -15.43 -16.86 4.64
N ILE A 33 -14.83 -15.75 5.08
CA ILE A 33 -15.03 -14.43 4.49
C ILE A 33 -13.98 -14.19 3.43
N ASN A 34 -14.40 -13.87 2.22
CA ASN A 34 -13.48 -13.60 1.11
C ASN A 34 -12.71 -12.29 1.32
N PHE A 35 -11.41 -12.34 1.22
CA PHE A 35 -10.52 -11.19 1.32
C PHE A 35 -9.36 -11.29 0.35
N ILE A 36 -8.69 -10.16 0.11
CA ILE A 36 -7.37 -10.09 -0.50
C ILE A 36 -6.43 -9.32 0.43
N GLN A 37 -5.16 -9.59 0.30
CA GLN A 37 -4.11 -8.90 1.05
C GLN A 37 -3.14 -8.26 0.07
N ILE A 38 -2.89 -6.96 0.26
CA ILE A 38 -2.00 -6.14 -0.54
C ILE A 38 -0.96 -5.53 0.39
N ARG A 39 0.27 -5.38 -0.07
CA ARG A 39 1.31 -4.62 0.62
C ARG A 39 1.81 -3.48 -0.27
N GLU A 40 2.19 -2.38 0.31
CA GLU A 40 2.80 -1.28 -0.43
C GLU A 40 4.24 -0.98 0.07
N PRO A 41 5.19 -0.83 -0.84
CA PRO A 41 5.10 -1.09 -2.28
C PRO A 41 5.01 -2.59 -2.55
N GLY A 42 4.29 -3.00 -3.60
CA GLY A 42 4.06 -4.39 -3.96
C GLY A 42 2.57 -4.73 -4.01
N GLY A 43 2.22 -6.00 -4.05
CA GLY A 43 0.84 -6.50 -4.04
C GLY A 43 0.40 -7.05 -5.39
N SER A 44 0.24 -6.25 -6.41
CA SER A 44 0.02 -6.70 -7.78
C SER A 44 1.32 -7.18 -8.43
N ILE A 45 1.22 -7.91 -9.53
CA ILE A 45 2.40 -8.45 -10.26
C ILE A 45 3.38 -7.34 -10.64
N ASN A 46 2.89 -6.23 -11.19
CA ASN A 46 3.72 -5.11 -11.60
C ASN A 46 4.25 -4.33 -10.39
N SER A 47 3.44 -4.12 -9.37
CA SER A 47 3.90 -3.50 -8.11
C SER A 47 5.02 -4.28 -7.45
N GLU A 48 4.99 -5.62 -7.51
CA GLU A 48 6.08 -6.45 -6.98
C GLU A 48 7.39 -6.28 -7.78
N LYS A 49 7.31 -6.07 -9.09
CA LYS A 49 8.49 -5.72 -9.90
C LYS A 49 9.07 -4.36 -9.49
N ILE A 50 8.21 -3.38 -9.29
CA ILE A 50 8.62 -2.04 -8.83
C ILE A 50 9.20 -2.13 -7.41
N ARG A 51 8.59 -2.91 -6.52
CA ARG A 51 9.12 -3.16 -5.18
C ARG A 51 10.55 -3.69 -5.20
N LYS A 52 10.85 -4.64 -6.07
CA LYS A 52 12.21 -5.17 -6.21
C LYS A 52 13.22 -4.09 -6.61
N LEU A 53 12.80 -3.16 -7.47
CA LEU A 53 13.62 -2.03 -7.87
C LEU A 53 13.85 -1.05 -6.71
N ILE A 54 12.81 -0.72 -5.94
CA ILE A 54 12.89 0.17 -4.78
C ILE A 54 13.82 -0.41 -3.70
N LEU A 55 13.67 -1.70 -3.41
CA LEU A 55 14.40 -2.37 -2.32
C LEU A 55 15.81 -2.86 -2.72
N ASN A 56 16.21 -2.65 -3.98
CA ASN A 56 17.56 -3.01 -4.40
C ASN A 56 18.58 -2.07 -3.74
N ASN A 57 19.39 -2.62 -2.85
CA ASN A 57 20.40 -1.87 -2.11
C ASN A 57 21.54 -1.29 -2.97
N LYS A 58 21.64 -1.71 -4.23
CA LYS A 58 22.54 -1.13 -5.23
C LYS A 58 21.96 0.09 -5.93
N SER A 59 20.68 0.35 -5.79
CA SER A 59 20.01 1.50 -6.40
C SER A 59 20.18 2.74 -5.51
N THR A 60 20.57 3.85 -6.15
CA THR A 60 20.74 5.16 -5.49
C THR A 60 19.82 6.17 -6.13
N PHE A 61 18.52 5.98 -5.97
CA PHE A 61 17.52 6.89 -6.51
C PHE A 61 17.51 8.22 -5.76
N ASN A 62 17.34 9.33 -6.49
CA ASN A 62 17.01 10.59 -5.84
C ASN A 62 15.59 10.52 -5.24
N LYS A 63 15.28 11.45 -4.33
CA LYS A 63 14.01 11.44 -3.57
C LYS A 63 12.75 11.51 -4.44
N TYR A 64 12.81 12.18 -5.59
CA TYR A 64 11.66 12.26 -6.50
C TYR A 64 11.46 10.98 -7.29
N THR A 65 12.54 10.36 -7.77
CA THR A 65 12.48 9.04 -8.39
C THR A 65 11.93 8.01 -7.43
N ASP A 66 12.39 8.03 -6.17
CA ASP A 66 11.90 7.14 -5.13
C ASP A 66 10.39 7.32 -4.92
N LEU A 67 9.92 8.57 -4.71
CA LEU A 67 8.49 8.86 -4.61
C LEU A 67 7.70 8.36 -5.82
N LEU A 68 8.17 8.64 -7.04
CA LEU A 68 7.48 8.25 -8.26
C LEU A 68 7.38 6.73 -8.40
N LEU A 69 8.39 5.98 -7.98
CA LEU A 69 8.35 4.52 -7.96
C LEU A 69 7.29 4.00 -6.96
N TYR A 70 7.20 4.58 -5.76
CA TYR A 70 6.14 4.25 -4.80
C TYR A 70 4.76 4.53 -5.38
N LEU A 71 4.57 5.69 -6.01
CA LEU A 71 3.29 6.06 -6.61
C LEU A 71 2.95 5.21 -7.84
N SER A 72 3.95 4.80 -8.62
CA SER A 72 3.76 3.86 -9.74
C SER A 72 3.29 2.50 -9.25
N ALA A 73 3.88 1.98 -8.17
CA ALA A 73 3.43 0.75 -7.55
C ALA A 73 2.00 0.86 -7.02
N ARG A 74 1.64 2.01 -6.42
CA ARG A 74 0.28 2.31 -5.95
C ARG A 74 -0.72 2.35 -7.10
N SER A 75 -0.38 2.97 -8.21
CA SER A 75 -1.23 3.04 -9.40
C SER A 75 -1.67 1.64 -9.86
N GLU A 76 -0.75 0.69 -9.90
CA GLU A 76 -1.05 -0.71 -10.22
C GLU A 76 -1.97 -1.37 -9.18
N ASN A 77 -1.78 -1.05 -7.89
CA ASN A 77 -2.62 -1.57 -6.82
C ASN A 77 -4.03 -0.99 -6.83
N VAL A 78 -4.22 0.25 -7.24
CA VAL A 78 -5.54 0.88 -7.34
C VAL A 78 -6.46 0.08 -8.25
N GLU A 79 -5.96 -0.43 -9.37
CA GLU A 79 -6.73 -1.30 -10.25
C GLU A 79 -7.17 -2.59 -9.55
N LEU A 80 -6.27 -3.21 -8.79
CA LEU A 80 -6.58 -4.41 -8.01
C LEU A 80 -7.62 -4.11 -6.92
N ILE A 81 -7.51 -2.97 -6.25
CA ILE A 81 -8.45 -2.51 -5.24
C ILE A 81 -9.84 -2.31 -5.87
N LYS A 82 -9.92 -1.55 -6.97
CA LYS A 82 -11.20 -1.27 -7.67
C LYS A 82 -11.90 -2.54 -8.10
N ARG A 83 -11.19 -3.52 -8.66
CA ARG A 83 -11.77 -4.80 -9.08
C ARG A 83 -12.39 -5.62 -7.93
N ASN A 84 -11.88 -5.47 -6.73
CA ASN A 84 -12.29 -6.23 -5.55
C ASN A 84 -13.18 -5.43 -4.60
N MET A 85 -13.29 -4.13 -4.77
CA MET A 85 -14.11 -3.25 -3.93
C MET A 85 -15.57 -3.70 -3.94
N GLY A 86 -16.19 -3.78 -2.76
CA GLY A 86 -17.56 -4.28 -2.60
C GLY A 86 -17.73 -5.80 -2.71
N LYS A 87 -16.74 -6.53 -3.23
CA LYS A 87 -16.79 -8.00 -3.40
C LYS A 87 -16.03 -8.74 -2.32
N LYS A 88 -14.90 -8.20 -1.88
CA LYS A 88 -14.01 -8.80 -0.88
C LYS A 88 -13.62 -7.76 0.17
N ILE A 89 -13.20 -8.21 1.34
CA ILE A 89 -12.45 -7.37 2.27
C ILE A 89 -11.04 -7.20 1.71
N ILE A 90 -10.52 -5.98 1.76
CA ILE A 90 -9.18 -5.66 1.27
C ILE A 90 -8.32 -5.28 2.47
N LEU A 91 -7.30 -6.08 2.77
CA LEU A 91 -6.30 -5.79 3.79
C LEU A 91 -5.10 -5.17 3.11
N ILE A 92 -4.68 -3.98 3.54
CA ILE A 92 -3.56 -3.26 2.94
C ILE A 92 -2.50 -3.01 4.01
N ASP A 93 -1.30 -3.50 3.74
CA ASP A 93 -0.11 -3.27 4.54
C ASP A 93 0.61 -2.03 4.02
N ARG A 94 0.46 -0.93 4.72
CA ARG A 94 0.89 0.44 4.39
C ARG A 94 0.14 1.03 3.19
N PHE A 95 -0.21 2.31 3.30
CA PHE A 95 -0.91 3.04 2.26
C PHE A 95 -0.48 4.53 2.26
N VAL A 96 -1.43 5.44 2.12
CA VAL A 96 -1.17 6.88 1.92
C VAL A 96 -0.36 7.48 3.07
N ASP A 97 -0.66 7.14 4.31
CA ASP A 97 0.01 7.70 5.49
C ASP A 97 1.50 7.35 5.54
N SER A 98 1.87 6.14 5.11
CA SER A 98 3.28 5.77 4.98
C SER A 98 4.01 6.62 3.95
N THR A 99 3.38 6.96 2.83
CA THR A 99 3.97 7.85 1.82
C THR A 99 4.22 9.24 2.39
N VAL A 100 3.25 9.80 3.11
CA VAL A 100 3.43 11.10 3.78
C VAL A 100 4.56 11.03 4.80
N ALA A 101 4.59 10.00 5.63
CA ALA A 101 5.60 9.84 6.66
C ALA A 101 7.02 9.74 6.09
N TYR A 102 7.23 8.90 5.08
CA TYR A 102 8.57 8.66 4.54
C TYR A 102 9.01 9.70 3.51
N GLN A 103 8.16 10.09 2.58
CA GLN A 103 8.52 11.00 1.50
C GLN A 103 8.41 12.47 1.88
N HIS A 104 7.40 12.87 2.65
CA HIS A 104 7.30 14.25 3.13
C HIS A 104 8.19 14.47 4.36
N TYR A 105 7.87 13.85 5.48
CA TYR A 105 8.62 14.05 6.73
C TYR A 105 10.03 13.48 6.71
N GLY A 106 10.24 12.35 6.04
CA GLY A 106 11.54 11.71 5.95
C GLY A 106 12.48 12.34 4.91
N MET A 107 11.96 12.73 3.74
CA MET A 107 12.75 13.21 2.60
C MET A 107 12.50 14.67 2.23
N GLY A 108 11.57 15.36 2.88
CA GLY A 108 11.28 16.77 2.66
C GLY A 108 10.60 17.06 1.31
N ILE A 109 9.85 16.12 0.75
CA ILE A 109 9.07 16.37 -0.46
C ILE A 109 7.82 17.16 -0.10
N ASN A 110 7.39 18.07 -0.97
CA ASN A 110 6.22 18.92 -0.76
C ASN A 110 4.95 18.06 -0.52
N LEU A 111 4.25 18.36 0.58
CA LEU A 111 3.06 17.61 0.99
C LEU A 111 1.92 17.76 -0.01
N GLU A 112 1.66 18.98 -0.49
CA GLU A 112 0.57 19.25 -1.44
C GLU A 112 0.74 18.45 -2.72
N PHE A 113 1.98 18.29 -3.21
CA PHE A 113 2.28 17.48 -4.36
C PHE A 113 1.95 16.00 -4.12
N ILE A 114 2.35 15.46 -2.96
CA ILE A 114 2.05 14.07 -2.59
C ILE A 114 0.54 13.86 -2.48
N GLU A 115 -0.16 14.75 -1.81
CA GLU A 115 -1.62 14.68 -1.65
C GLU A 115 -2.35 14.78 -2.99
N TYR A 116 -1.94 15.70 -3.85
CA TYR A 116 -2.52 15.85 -5.19
C TYR A 116 -2.44 14.56 -6.00
N ILE A 117 -1.27 13.95 -6.07
CA ILE A 117 -1.07 12.70 -6.82
C ILE A 117 -1.86 11.54 -6.18
N ASN A 118 -1.89 11.44 -4.85
CA ASN A 118 -2.68 10.42 -4.16
C ASN A 118 -4.18 10.56 -4.48
N VAL A 119 -4.72 11.77 -4.41
CA VAL A 119 -6.12 12.03 -4.77
C VAL A 119 -6.38 11.68 -6.23
N PHE A 120 -5.47 12.04 -7.13
CA PHE A 120 -5.58 11.71 -8.56
C PHE A 120 -5.62 10.19 -8.79
N LEU A 121 -4.77 9.42 -8.15
CA LEU A 121 -4.70 7.97 -8.32
C LEU A 121 -5.90 7.23 -7.71
N LEU A 122 -6.46 7.77 -6.62
CA LEU A 122 -7.52 7.09 -5.85
C LEU A 122 -8.95 7.44 -6.33
N LYS A 123 -9.11 8.35 -7.27
CA LYS A 123 -10.38 8.62 -7.93
C LYS A 123 -10.78 7.45 -8.84
#